data_2097339c212bee84aeca0a6ec6482a17
#
_entry.id   2097339c212bee84aeca0a6ec6482a17
#
_cell.length_a   1.000
_cell.length_b   1.000
_cell.length_c   1.000
_cell.angle_alpha   90.00
_cell.angle_beta   90.00
_cell.angle_gamma   90.00
#
_symmetry.space_group_name_H-M   'P 1'
#
loop_
_entity.id
_entity.type
_entity.pdbx_description
1 polymer ?
#
loop_
_entity_poly.entity_id
_entity_poly.type
_entity_poly.pdbx_seq_one_letter_code
_entity_poly.pdbx_strand_id
1 'polypeptide(L)'
;MLNPFALSIAWTDPKDPSRIVTTTTTTTFSMAREMARSVCQRFLDARFIESADGKQAKEFTMKGSVWQLTPKGIHVLERFCSRNGIQQKHVTELVNSPRNTMQLVILERDSQTDKLSSDRSTIEVIFRRFVGQNGPNVKNSTSSADSDSLSEYKDGIAGVRMANERKIGSPPRAVYQTFTGKAATDWLMDCCTTVDRRETAEIATLFLEQELIWCVASDRVYLAQFSQQDKEKAIIFQPTKNAIYQLTQKGKDVVNMTTQRTSESENSGAATRPGVSRDSNTQKLDKILNDAALRLLFRENLRDTHCEENLSFYLDVDEFLKSCKIAIKANSPSRSGSSKSSSTGSLDSVKETMASAYGIYNAFLAPGSPCELNIDHLLRNQLATRMTKAVGQDGAMIESLREVTKLFEEAQLSVFKLMASVSSISLECIQC
;
A
#
# COMPACT_ATOMS: atom_id res chain seq x y z
N MET A 1 5.73 28.09 12.95
CA MET A 1 6.48 28.07 11.68
C MET A 1 6.77 26.60 11.37
N LEU A 2 6.38 26.11 10.21
CA LEU A 2 6.85 24.80 9.74
C LEU A 2 8.32 24.93 9.39
N ASN A 3 9.14 23.95 9.80
CA ASN A 3 10.54 23.93 9.42
C ASN A 3 10.65 23.92 7.89
N PRO A 4 11.63 24.62 7.29
CA PRO A 4 11.83 24.59 5.87
C PRO A 4 12.08 23.16 5.40
N PHE A 5 11.37 22.78 4.35
CA PHE A 5 11.56 21.48 3.71
C PHE A 5 12.71 21.62 2.71
N ALA A 6 13.77 20.86 2.93
CA ALA A 6 14.92 20.81 2.03
C ALA A 6 14.85 19.51 1.20
N LEU A 7 14.68 19.63 -0.10
CA LEU A 7 14.80 18.53 -1.05
C LEU A 7 16.26 18.52 -1.55
N SER A 8 16.97 17.43 -1.29
CA SER A 8 18.34 17.25 -1.73
C SER A 8 18.39 16.21 -2.86
N ILE A 9 18.95 16.58 -3.98
CA ILE A 9 19.18 15.68 -5.12
C ILE A 9 20.67 15.42 -5.21
N ALA A 10 21.07 14.15 -5.05
CA ALA A 10 22.45 13.70 -5.20
C ALA A 10 22.68 13.21 -6.63
N TRP A 11 23.79 13.64 -7.23
CA TRP A 11 24.25 13.19 -8.54
C TRP A 11 25.78 13.09 -8.59
N THR A 12 26.29 12.24 -9.48
CA THR A 12 27.73 12.05 -9.62
C THR A 12 28.31 13.14 -10.51
N ASP A 13 29.42 13.76 -10.10
CA ASP A 13 30.08 14.78 -10.89
C ASP A 13 30.56 14.17 -12.23
N PRO A 14 30.16 14.73 -13.40
CA PRO A 14 30.59 14.20 -14.69
C PRO A 14 32.13 14.27 -14.91
N LYS A 15 32.81 15.11 -14.15
CA LYS A 15 34.26 15.29 -14.23
C LYS A 15 35.04 14.39 -13.24
N ASP A 16 34.37 13.95 -12.18
CA ASP A 16 34.95 13.07 -11.16
C ASP A 16 33.89 12.06 -10.67
N PRO A 17 33.89 10.85 -11.21
CA PRO A 17 32.91 9.83 -10.85
C PRO A 17 32.94 9.39 -9.37
N SER A 18 34.00 9.71 -8.63
CA SER A 18 34.10 9.44 -7.20
C SER A 18 33.43 10.50 -6.33
N ARG A 19 33.07 11.65 -6.94
CA ARG A 19 32.49 12.80 -6.24
C ARG A 19 30.99 12.83 -6.38
N ILE A 20 30.28 12.71 -5.26
CA ILE A 20 28.82 12.92 -5.18
C ILE A 20 28.57 14.42 -4.92
N VAL A 21 27.86 15.06 -5.83
CA VAL A 21 27.42 16.46 -5.68
C VAL A 21 25.96 16.45 -5.27
N THR A 22 25.62 17.17 -4.21
CA THR A 22 24.26 17.30 -3.74
C THR A 22 23.74 18.70 -4.01
N THR A 23 22.68 18.81 -4.79
CA THR A 23 21.94 20.06 -4.97
C THR A 23 20.77 20.09 -4.01
N THR A 24 20.73 21.06 -3.10
CA THR A 24 19.66 21.20 -2.11
C THR A 24 18.76 22.38 -2.49
N THR A 25 17.49 22.11 -2.72
CA THR A 25 16.46 23.14 -2.88
C THR A 25 15.66 23.23 -1.58
N THR A 26 15.71 24.39 -0.94
CA THR A 26 14.94 24.64 0.30
C THR A 26 13.66 25.38 -0.05
N THR A 27 12.52 24.75 0.27
CA THR A 27 11.19 25.36 0.08
C THR A 27 10.55 25.62 1.43
N THR A 28 10.14 26.85 1.70
CA THR A 28 9.36 27.22 2.88
C THR A 28 7.89 27.25 2.51
N PHE A 29 7.10 26.40 3.18
CA PHE A 29 5.65 26.44 3.05
C PHE A 29 5.05 27.23 4.21
N SER A 30 4.19 28.20 3.88
CA SER A 30 3.29 28.83 4.83
C SER A 30 1.90 28.25 4.61
N MET A 31 1.38 27.53 5.59
CA MET A 31 0.05 26.94 5.54
C MET A 31 -0.88 27.72 6.47
N ALA A 32 -2.09 28.08 6.00
CA ALA A 32 -3.10 28.67 6.85
C ALA A 32 -3.46 27.72 8.01
N ARG A 33 -3.69 28.29 9.18
CA ARG A 33 -3.92 27.51 10.42
C ARG A 33 -5.08 26.54 10.30
N GLU A 34 -6.18 26.95 9.68
CA GLU A 34 -7.37 26.11 9.46
C GLU A 34 -7.07 24.95 8.49
N MET A 35 -6.28 25.23 7.46
CA MET A 35 -5.83 24.18 6.53
C MET A 35 -4.95 23.15 7.25
N ALA A 36 -3.99 23.61 8.07
CA ALA A 36 -3.14 22.73 8.86
C ALA A 36 -3.97 21.85 9.81
N ARG A 37 -4.98 22.43 10.47
CA ARG A 37 -5.92 21.70 11.33
C ARG A 37 -6.68 20.62 10.54
N SER A 38 -7.21 20.97 9.37
CA SER A 38 -7.95 20.05 8.49
C SER A 38 -7.07 18.86 8.04
N VAL A 39 -5.81 19.12 7.64
CA VAL A 39 -4.86 18.08 7.25
C VAL A 39 -4.55 17.16 8.43
N CYS A 40 -4.26 17.73 9.61
CA CYS A 40 -4.00 16.94 10.82
C CYS A 40 -5.23 16.13 11.26
N GLN A 41 -6.45 16.65 11.09
CA GLN A 41 -7.67 15.90 11.33
C GLN A 41 -7.76 14.67 10.42
N ARG A 42 -7.45 14.83 9.13
CA ARG A 42 -7.41 13.68 8.19
C ARG A 42 -6.35 12.63 8.58
N PHE A 43 -5.19 13.07 9.08
CA PHE A 43 -4.19 12.14 9.60
C PHE A 43 -4.68 11.38 10.85
N LEU A 44 -5.44 12.05 11.71
CA LEU A 44 -6.07 11.43 12.87
C LEU A 44 -7.16 10.43 12.43
N ASP A 45 -8.01 10.81 11.48
CA ASP A 45 -9.07 9.95 10.94
C ASP A 45 -8.51 8.70 10.25
N ALA A 46 -7.38 8.84 9.54
CA ALA A 46 -6.63 7.74 8.92
C ALA A 46 -5.77 6.93 9.90
N ARG A 47 -5.74 7.34 11.17
CA ARG A 47 -4.91 6.75 12.22
C ARG A 47 -3.40 6.79 11.96
N PHE A 48 -2.93 7.81 11.27
CA PHE A 48 -1.49 8.06 11.15
C PHE A 48 -0.91 8.73 12.38
N ILE A 49 -1.72 9.48 13.12
CA ILE A 49 -1.37 10.11 14.39
C ILE A 49 -2.35 9.70 15.50
N GLU A 50 -1.87 9.74 16.72
CA GLU A 50 -2.63 9.48 17.94
C GLU A 50 -2.25 10.48 19.04
N SER A 51 -3.09 10.61 20.07
CA SER A 51 -2.71 11.37 21.26
C SER A 51 -1.63 10.65 22.04
N ALA A 52 -0.60 11.36 22.48
CA ALA A 52 0.52 10.78 23.23
C ALA A 52 0.13 10.29 24.63
N ASP A 53 -1.04 10.69 25.14
CA ASP A 53 -1.61 10.22 26.42
C ASP A 53 -2.29 8.85 26.33
N GLY A 54 -2.31 8.24 25.13
CA GLY A 54 -2.91 6.93 24.85
C GLY A 54 -4.43 6.92 24.77
N LYS A 55 -5.09 8.08 24.86
CA LYS A 55 -6.54 8.18 24.72
C LYS A 55 -6.96 8.28 23.28
N GLN A 56 -8.05 7.61 22.92
CA GLN A 56 -8.67 7.80 21.60
C GLN A 56 -9.26 9.19 21.49
N ALA A 57 -8.61 10.07 20.74
CA ALA A 57 -9.15 11.37 20.37
C ALA A 57 -9.97 11.27 19.08
N LYS A 58 -11.12 11.93 19.05
CA LYS A 58 -11.96 12.03 17.85
C LYS A 58 -11.67 13.29 17.04
N GLU A 59 -11.16 14.33 17.69
CA GLU A 59 -10.87 15.62 17.08
C GLU A 59 -9.42 16.02 17.32
N PHE A 60 -8.80 16.57 16.28
CA PHE A 60 -7.46 17.13 16.38
C PHE A 60 -7.51 18.51 17.05
N THR A 61 -6.74 18.68 18.11
CA THR A 61 -6.61 19.95 18.83
C THR A 61 -5.18 20.46 18.71
N MET A 62 -5.05 21.76 18.38
CA MET A 62 -3.73 22.41 18.22
C MET A 62 -3.13 22.90 19.54
N LYS A 63 -3.93 22.96 20.61
CA LYS A 63 -3.51 23.44 21.93
C LYS A 63 -3.86 22.40 23.00
N GLY A 64 -2.98 22.22 23.97
CA GLY A 64 -3.23 21.38 25.13
C GLY A 64 -3.10 19.88 24.90
N SER A 65 -2.76 19.44 23.70
CA SER A 65 -2.56 18.00 23.37
C SER A 65 -1.20 17.79 22.70
N VAL A 66 -0.57 16.70 23.03
CA VAL A 66 0.65 16.23 22.36
C VAL A 66 0.28 15.07 21.44
N TRP A 67 0.72 15.13 20.23
CA TRP A 67 0.44 14.13 19.20
C TRP A 67 1.69 13.39 18.81
N GLN A 68 1.54 12.11 18.50
CA GLN A 68 2.64 11.27 18.02
C GLN A 68 2.17 10.44 16.82
N LEU A 69 3.13 9.99 16.01
CA LEU A 69 2.84 9.03 14.92
C LEU A 69 2.51 7.66 15.52
N THR A 70 1.50 7.03 14.96
CA THR A 70 1.22 5.59 15.21
C THR A 70 2.26 4.73 14.49
N PRO A 71 2.40 3.43 14.80
CA PRO A 71 3.22 2.51 13.99
C PRO A 71 2.82 2.52 12.50
N LYS A 72 1.52 2.53 12.19
CA LYS A 72 1.02 2.73 10.81
C LYS A 72 1.51 4.04 10.20
N GLY A 73 1.41 5.14 10.96
CA GLY A 73 1.85 6.47 10.51
C GLY A 73 3.36 6.53 10.24
N ILE A 74 4.18 5.87 11.07
CA ILE A 74 5.63 5.77 10.85
C ILE A 74 5.91 5.02 9.54
N HIS A 75 5.28 3.86 9.34
CA HIS A 75 5.47 3.05 8.15
C HIS A 75 5.03 3.80 6.86
N VAL A 76 3.89 4.50 6.90
CA VAL A 76 3.43 5.32 5.77
C VAL A 76 4.38 6.49 5.50
N LEU A 77 4.90 7.15 6.54
CA LEU A 77 5.90 8.22 6.41
C LEU A 77 7.20 7.70 5.80
N GLU A 78 7.70 6.54 6.26
CA GLU A 78 8.87 5.87 5.70
C GLU A 78 8.71 5.63 4.21
N ARG A 79 7.60 5.01 3.79
CA ARG A 79 7.31 4.76 2.37
C ARG A 79 7.21 6.05 1.56
N PHE A 80 6.57 7.09 2.11
CA PHE A 80 6.48 8.39 1.45
C PHE A 80 7.86 9.02 1.27
N CYS A 81 8.69 9.02 2.31
CA CYS A 81 10.03 9.58 2.25
C CYS A 81 10.92 8.79 1.28
N SER A 82 10.85 7.46 1.31
CA SER A 82 11.60 6.58 0.40
C SER A 82 11.20 6.84 -1.06
N ARG A 83 9.92 6.86 -1.38
CA ARG A 83 9.41 7.12 -2.75
C ARG A 83 9.74 8.51 -3.28
N ASN A 84 9.95 9.49 -2.42
CA ASN A 84 10.25 10.87 -2.81
C ASN A 84 11.73 11.25 -2.60
N GLY A 85 12.59 10.31 -2.25
CA GLY A 85 14.02 10.57 -2.02
C GLY A 85 14.28 11.55 -0.87
N ILE A 86 13.37 11.61 0.12
CA ILE A 86 13.45 12.56 1.24
C ILE A 86 14.30 11.95 2.35
N GLN A 87 15.47 12.53 2.57
CA GLN A 87 16.38 12.12 3.63
C GLN A 87 16.48 13.23 4.69
N GLN A 88 15.78 13.05 5.80
CA GLN A 88 15.87 13.96 6.94
C GLN A 88 16.25 13.19 8.21
N LYS A 89 17.23 13.67 8.95
CA LYS A 89 17.79 13.00 10.13
C LYS A 89 16.72 12.58 11.13
N HIS A 90 15.78 13.47 11.47
CA HIS A 90 14.72 13.15 12.43
C HIS A 90 13.71 12.10 11.91
N VAL A 91 13.50 12.00 10.59
CA VAL A 91 12.68 10.94 9.98
C VAL A 91 13.44 9.61 10.06
N THR A 92 14.73 9.61 9.71
CA THR A 92 15.58 8.41 9.82
C THR A 92 15.64 7.90 11.25
N GLU A 93 15.79 8.77 12.25
CA GLU A 93 15.78 8.40 13.66
C GLU A 93 14.45 7.76 14.09
N LEU A 94 13.34 8.31 13.59
CA LEU A 94 12.00 7.80 13.89
C LEU A 94 11.75 6.43 13.23
N VAL A 95 12.14 6.28 11.97
CA VAL A 95 12.03 5.02 11.20
C VAL A 95 12.86 3.91 11.85
N ASN A 96 14.06 4.22 12.32
CA ASN A 96 14.93 3.28 13.03
C ASN A 96 14.54 3.05 14.50
N SER A 97 13.48 3.70 14.96
CA SER A 97 13.02 3.53 16.35
C SER A 97 12.32 2.19 16.55
N PRO A 98 12.31 1.63 17.80
CA PRO A 98 11.59 0.40 18.12
C PRO A 98 10.08 0.47 17.91
N ARG A 99 9.55 1.63 17.53
CA ARG A 99 8.13 1.83 17.23
C ARG A 99 7.77 1.49 15.78
N ASN A 100 8.74 1.35 14.89
CA ASN A 100 8.53 0.96 13.50
C ASN A 100 8.51 -0.57 13.38
N THR A 101 7.48 -1.21 13.91
CA THR A 101 7.32 -2.66 13.91
C THR A 101 6.20 -3.14 12.99
N MET A 102 5.50 -2.21 12.33
CA MET A 102 4.27 -2.52 11.61
C MET A 102 4.50 -3.32 10.32
N GLN A 103 3.86 -4.48 10.23
CA GLN A 103 3.68 -5.23 8.99
C GLN A 103 2.35 -4.83 8.33
N LEU A 104 2.33 -3.65 7.73
CA LEU A 104 1.13 -3.07 7.14
C LEU A 104 0.72 -3.82 5.86
N VAL A 105 -0.57 -4.14 5.73
CA VAL A 105 -1.16 -4.67 4.50
C VAL A 105 -1.35 -3.51 3.51
N ILE A 106 -0.57 -3.52 2.44
CA ILE A 106 -0.56 -2.44 1.45
C ILE A 106 -1.59 -2.76 0.37
N LEU A 107 -2.72 -2.07 0.45
CA LEU A 107 -3.81 -2.18 -0.52
C LEU A 107 -3.48 -1.38 -1.77
N GLU A 108 -3.66 -1.98 -2.93
CA GLU A 108 -3.49 -1.29 -4.21
C GLU A 108 -4.71 -0.42 -4.51
N ARG A 109 -4.44 0.75 -5.12
CA ARG A 109 -5.45 1.71 -5.55
C ARG A 109 -5.34 1.94 -7.03
N ASP A 110 -6.47 2.14 -7.66
CA ASP A 110 -6.52 2.61 -9.04
C ASP A 110 -6.01 4.05 -9.10
N SER A 111 -5.04 4.31 -9.98
CA SER A 111 -4.35 5.60 -10.06
C SER A 111 -5.23 6.76 -10.55
N GLN A 112 -6.35 6.45 -11.23
CA GLN A 112 -7.25 7.48 -11.77
C GLN A 112 -8.40 7.79 -10.80
N THR A 113 -8.92 6.78 -10.12
CA THR A 113 -10.11 6.90 -9.28
C THR A 113 -9.81 6.87 -7.79
N ASP A 114 -8.57 6.53 -7.40
CA ASP A 114 -8.10 6.30 -6.03
C ASP A 114 -8.89 5.21 -5.28
N LYS A 115 -9.68 4.40 -5.99
CA LYS A 115 -10.44 3.30 -5.41
C LYS A 115 -9.55 2.10 -5.13
N LEU A 116 -9.82 1.43 -4.02
CA LEU A 116 -9.14 0.20 -3.65
C LEU A 116 -9.47 -0.94 -4.63
N SER A 117 -8.49 -1.77 -4.91
CA SER A 117 -8.70 -3.04 -5.62
C SER A 117 -9.64 -3.93 -4.82
N SER A 118 -10.74 -4.37 -5.45
CA SER A 118 -11.82 -5.12 -4.81
C SER A 118 -12.11 -6.47 -5.49
N ASP A 119 -11.18 -6.95 -6.31
CA ASP A 119 -11.31 -8.27 -6.92
C ASP A 119 -11.33 -9.37 -5.84
N ARG A 120 -11.97 -10.49 -6.19
CA ARG A 120 -12.21 -11.58 -5.25
C ARG A 120 -10.93 -12.12 -4.62
N SER A 121 -9.89 -12.30 -5.42
CA SER A 121 -8.62 -12.88 -4.96
C SER A 121 -7.93 -11.94 -3.97
N THR A 122 -7.92 -10.63 -4.25
CA THR A 122 -7.37 -9.61 -3.33
C THR A 122 -8.12 -9.61 -2.00
N ILE A 123 -9.45 -9.70 -2.03
CA ILE A 123 -10.27 -9.75 -0.81
C ILE A 123 -9.98 -11.01 0.00
N GLU A 124 -9.79 -12.17 -0.64
CA GLU A 124 -9.40 -13.42 0.06
C GLU A 124 -8.02 -13.30 0.72
N VAL A 125 -7.04 -12.63 0.10
CA VAL A 125 -5.71 -12.39 0.70
C VAL A 125 -5.82 -11.47 1.91
N ILE A 126 -6.57 -10.34 1.78
CA ILE A 126 -6.82 -9.44 2.91
C ILE A 126 -7.52 -10.19 4.06
N PHE A 127 -8.47 -11.04 3.72
CA PHE A 127 -9.24 -11.82 4.69
C PHE A 127 -8.37 -12.81 5.48
N ARG A 128 -7.41 -13.47 4.83
CA ARG A 128 -6.44 -14.34 5.53
C ARG A 128 -5.63 -13.56 6.56
N ARG A 129 -5.16 -12.37 6.19
CA ARG A 129 -4.45 -11.48 7.12
C ARG A 129 -5.37 -11.00 8.25
N PHE A 130 -6.62 -10.68 7.92
CA PHE A 130 -7.65 -10.27 8.87
C PHE A 130 -7.95 -11.34 9.92
N VAL A 131 -7.99 -12.61 9.56
CA VAL A 131 -8.18 -13.71 10.52
C VAL A 131 -6.92 -13.97 11.34
N GLY A 132 -5.75 -13.85 10.74
CA GLY A 132 -4.43 -13.98 11.36
C GLY A 132 -3.54 -15.01 10.67
N GLN A 133 -2.31 -14.63 10.38
CA GLN A 133 -1.31 -15.50 9.73
C GLN A 133 -0.98 -16.74 10.57
N ASN A 134 -0.90 -16.56 11.90
CA ASN A 134 -0.58 -17.62 12.85
C ASN A 134 -1.81 -18.27 13.48
N GLY A 135 -2.97 -18.11 12.84
CA GLY A 135 -4.25 -18.56 13.32
C GLY A 135 -5.10 -17.46 13.97
N PRO A 136 -6.37 -17.75 14.29
CA PRO A 136 -7.30 -16.77 14.84
C PRO A 136 -6.86 -16.21 16.19
N ASN A 137 -6.94 -14.88 16.35
CA ASN A 137 -6.62 -14.17 17.59
C ASN A 137 -7.79 -14.28 18.61
N VAL A 138 -7.93 -15.45 19.22
CA VAL A 138 -9.04 -15.77 20.11
C VAL A 138 -8.71 -15.32 21.55
N LYS A 139 -9.66 -14.60 22.17
CA LYS A 139 -9.61 -14.15 23.58
C LYS A 139 -10.53 -14.97 24.46
N ASN A 140 -10.06 -15.29 25.65
CA ASN A 140 -10.81 -16.13 26.59
C ASN A 140 -12.08 -15.46 27.13
N SER A 141 -12.13 -14.13 27.16
CA SER A 141 -13.31 -13.36 27.58
C SER A 141 -13.81 -12.41 26.50
N THR A 142 -15.13 -12.18 26.51
CA THR A 142 -15.76 -11.16 25.61
C THR A 142 -15.27 -9.76 25.91
N SER A 143 -15.01 -9.42 27.17
CA SER A 143 -14.47 -8.09 27.55
C SER A 143 -13.10 -7.84 26.96
N SER A 144 -12.22 -8.84 26.89
CA SER A 144 -10.91 -8.73 26.24
C SER A 144 -11.06 -8.63 24.71
N ALA A 145 -11.99 -9.39 24.11
CA ALA A 145 -12.24 -9.33 22.67
C ALA A 145 -12.83 -7.99 22.24
N ASP A 146 -13.69 -7.40 23.08
CA ASP A 146 -14.38 -6.12 22.79
C ASP A 146 -13.61 -4.89 23.32
N SER A 147 -12.38 -5.10 23.85
CA SER A 147 -11.53 -4.01 24.35
C SER A 147 -11.28 -2.97 23.26
N ASP A 148 -11.24 -1.69 23.62
CA ASP A 148 -10.87 -0.58 22.74
C ASP A 148 -9.33 -0.41 22.63
N SER A 149 -8.53 -1.29 23.24
CA SER A 149 -7.08 -1.23 23.19
C SER A 149 -6.58 -1.54 21.76
N LEU A 150 -5.83 -0.62 21.18
CA LEU A 150 -5.18 -0.78 19.87
C LEU A 150 -3.77 -1.37 19.98
N SER A 151 -3.31 -1.65 21.20
CA SER A 151 -1.93 -2.08 21.45
C SER A 151 -1.58 -3.43 20.80
N GLU A 152 -2.54 -4.30 20.58
CA GLU A 152 -2.34 -5.61 19.97
C GLU A 152 -2.06 -5.57 18.45
N TYR A 153 -2.42 -4.48 17.81
CA TYR A 153 -2.26 -4.34 16.34
C TYR A 153 -1.02 -3.54 15.96
N LYS A 154 -0.13 -3.24 16.91
CA LYS A 154 1.06 -2.41 16.67
C LYS A 154 2.07 -3.01 15.70
N ASP A 155 2.11 -4.33 15.60
CA ASP A 155 2.99 -5.07 14.69
C ASP A 155 2.27 -5.53 13.40
N GLY A 156 0.94 -5.45 13.35
CA GLY A 156 0.13 -5.86 12.19
C GLY A 156 0.09 -7.38 11.94
N ILE A 157 0.68 -8.19 12.84
CA ILE A 157 0.76 -9.67 12.68
C ILE A 157 -0.49 -10.34 13.23
N ALA A 158 -0.98 -9.88 14.38
CA ALA A 158 -2.15 -10.46 15.01
C ALA A 158 -3.42 -10.20 14.19
N GLY A 159 -4.25 -11.23 13.99
CA GLY A 159 -5.56 -11.10 13.38
C GLY A 159 -6.56 -10.32 14.26
N VAL A 160 -7.76 -10.10 13.72
CA VAL A 160 -8.85 -9.46 14.45
C VAL A 160 -9.16 -10.21 15.74
N ARG A 161 -9.40 -9.47 16.82
CA ARG A 161 -9.75 -10.07 18.12
C ARG A 161 -11.09 -10.78 18.05
N MET A 162 -11.12 -12.05 18.42
CA MET A 162 -12.31 -12.89 18.46
C MET A 162 -12.58 -13.37 19.90
N ALA A 163 -13.83 -13.32 20.34
CA ALA A 163 -14.23 -13.94 21.59
C ALA A 163 -14.34 -15.46 21.39
N ASN A 164 -13.78 -16.23 22.32
CA ASN A 164 -13.87 -17.69 22.29
C ASN A 164 -15.34 -18.17 22.32
N GLU A 165 -16.12 -17.61 23.25
CA GLU A 165 -17.54 -17.90 23.41
C GLU A 165 -18.32 -16.61 23.68
N ARG A 166 -19.47 -16.47 23.05
CA ARG A 166 -20.42 -15.38 23.29
C ARG A 166 -21.84 -15.94 23.34
N LYS A 167 -22.60 -15.56 24.35
CA LYS A 167 -24.01 -15.92 24.46
C LYS A 167 -24.87 -14.88 23.78
N ILE A 168 -25.65 -15.27 22.77
CA ILE A 168 -26.45 -14.37 21.92
C ILE A 168 -27.89 -14.87 21.84
N GLY A 169 -28.84 -13.96 21.84
CA GLY A 169 -30.26 -14.25 21.66
C GLY A 169 -31.04 -14.51 22.95
N SER A 170 -32.34 -14.77 22.80
CA SER A 170 -33.26 -15.13 23.88
C SER A 170 -34.14 -16.29 23.38
N PRO A 171 -33.95 -17.53 23.87
CA PRO A 171 -32.96 -17.97 24.86
C PRO A 171 -31.51 -17.85 24.37
N PRO A 172 -30.53 -17.61 25.28
CA PRO A 172 -29.15 -17.40 24.94
C PRO A 172 -28.52 -18.67 24.34
N ARG A 173 -27.93 -18.54 23.15
CA ARG A 173 -27.17 -19.61 22.48
C ARG A 173 -25.68 -19.27 22.50
N ALA A 174 -24.84 -20.25 22.78
CA ALA A 174 -23.39 -20.10 22.69
C ALA A 174 -22.96 -20.03 21.22
N VAL A 175 -22.20 -19.00 20.87
CA VAL A 175 -21.58 -18.83 19.56
C VAL A 175 -20.09 -18.61 19.78
N TYR A 176 -19.26 -19.30 18.99
CA TYR A 176 -17.82 -19.35 19.18
C TYR A 176 -17.08 -18.54 18.14
N GLN A 177 -15.88 -18.05 18.50
CA GLN A 177 -14.99 -17.33 17.59
C GLN A 177 -15.68 -16.15 16.89
N THR A 178 -16.30 -15.30 17.69
CA THR A 178 -17.05 -14.14 17.20
C THR A 178 -16.27 -12.85 17.41
N PHE A 179 -16.47 -11.90 16.51
CA PHE A 179 -15.92 -10.55 16.62
C PHE A 179 -17.00 -9.50 16.38
N THR A 180 -16.77 -8.29 16.89
CA THR A 180 -17.68 -7.16 16.68
C THR A 180 -17.37 -6.43 15.37
N GLY A 181 -18.37 -5.79 14.78
CA GLY A 181 -18.15 -4.92 13.62
C GLY A 181 -17.15 -3.80 13.90
N LYS A 182 -17.14 -3.29 15.15
CA LYS A 182 -16.13 -2.31 15.59
C LYS A 182 -14.70 -2.90 15.56
N ALA A 183 -14.52 -4.12 16.07
CA ALA A 183 -13.20 -4.77 16.08
C ALA A 183 -12.68 -5.00 14.66
N ALA A 184 -13.56 -5.40 13.72
CA ALA A 184 -13.21 -5.55 12.32
C ALA A 184 -12.78 -4.22 11.68
N THR A 185 -13.55 -3.14 11.91
CA THR A 185 -13.21 -1.80 11.43
C THR A 185 -11.88 -1.31 12.01
N ASP A 186 -11.66 -1.51 13.30
CA ASP A 186 -10.42 -1.09 13.97
C ASP A 186 -9.21 -1.84 13.41
N TRP A 187 -9.33 -3.15 13.19
CA TRP A 187 -8.25 -3.93 12.59
C TRP A 187 -7.91 -3.44 11.17
N LEU A 188 -8.93 -3.25 10.32
CA LEU A 188 -8.74 -2.76 8.95
C LEU A 188 -8.14 -1.35 8.93
N MET A 189 -8.53 -0.48 9.88
CA MET A 189 -7.94 0.85 10.01
C MET A 189 -6.47 0.82 10.45
N ASP A 190 -6.11 -0.07 11.35
CA ASP A 190 -4.77 -0.10 11.96
C ASP A 190 -3.76 -0.91 11.15
N CYS A 191 -4.21 -2.01 10.53
CA CYS A 191 -3.32 -2.97 9.86
C CYS A 191 -3.28 -2.84 8.34
N CYS A 192 -4.15 -2.04 7.72
CA CYS A 192 -4.20 -1.83 6.26
C CYS A 192 -3.95 -0.36 5.89
N THR A 193 -3.62 -0.10 4.63
CA THR A 193 -3.47 1.26 4.10
C THR A 193 -4.81 1.97 3.79
N THR A 194 -5.88 1.60 4.49
CA THR A 194 -7.15 2.31 4.47
C THR A 194 -7.01 3.70 5.09
N VAL A 195 -7.66 4.70 4.53
CA VAL A 195 -7.56 6.10 4.96
C VAL A 195 -8.79 6.58 5.73
N ASP A 196 -9.92 5.90 5.59
CA ASP A 196 -11.15 6.24 6.32
C ASP A 196 -12.01 4.99 6.64
N ARG A 197 -13.04 5.21 7.47
CA ARG A 197 -13.95 4.14 7.89
C ARG A 197 -14.89 3.66 6.79
N ARG A 198 -15.09 4.42 5.72
CA ARG A 198 -15.93 4.01 4.57
C ARG A 198 -15.21 2.91 3.82
N GLU A 199 -13.92 3.08 3.54
CA GLU A 199 -13.11 2.03 2.91
C GLU A 199 -13.11 0.73 3.71
N THR A 200 -13.00 0.82 5.05
CA THR A 200 -13.07 -0.38 5.89
C THR A 200 -14.43 -1.05 5.85
N ALA A 201 -15.52 -0.26 5.78
CA ALA A 201 -16.86 -0.80 5.65
C ALA A 201 -17.09 -1.45 4.27
N GLU A 202 -16.53 -0.87 3.21
CA GLU A 202 -16.55 -1.46 1.86
C GLU A 202 -15.83 -2.80 1.82
N ILE A 203 -14.61 -2.91 2.36
CA ILE A 203 -13.87 -4.18 2.44
C ILE A 203 -14.64 -5.21 3.26
N ALA A 204 -15.16 -4.83 4.43
CA ALA A 204 -15.92 -5.74 5.27
C ALA A 204 -17.28 -6.15 4.67
N THR A 205 -17.88 -5.31 3.84
CA THR A 205 -19.06 -5.65 3.03
C THR A 205 -18.70 -6.71 2.00
N LEU A 206 -17.55 -6.59 1.33
CA LEU A 206 -17.05 -7.61 0.41
C LEU A 206 -16.79 -8.96 1.11
N PHE A 207 -16.37 -8.95 2.38
CA PHE A 207 -16.29 -10.21 3.17
C PHE A 207 -17.67 -10.86 3.35
N LEU A 208 -18.74 -10.08 3.53
CA LEU A 208 -20.12 -10.58 3.61
C LEU A 208 -20.62 -11.05 2.24
N GLU A 209 -20.42 -10.30 1.17
CA GLU A 209 -20.83 -10.62 -0.19
C GLU A 209 -20.16 -11.89 -0.71
N GLN A 210 -18.89 -12.10 -0.36
CA GLN A 210 -18.16 -13.30 -0.68
C GLN A 210 -18.45 -14.48 0.27
N GLU A 211 -19.37 -14.29 1.22
CA GLU A 211 -19.75 -15.29 2.20
C GLU A 211 -18.57 -15.79 3.06
N LEU A 212 -17.58 -14.95 3.33
CA LEU A 212 -16.45 -15.30 4.21
C LEU A 212 -16.81 -15.14 5.68
N ILE A 213 -17.70 -14.20 5.97
CA ILE A 213 -18.28 -13.95 7.29
C ILE A 213 -19.81 -13.87 7.19
N TRP A 214 -20.48 -14.00 8.32
CA TRP A 214 -21.91 -13.78 8.41
C TRP A 214 -22.26 -13.01 9.69
N CYS A 215 -23.38 -12.29 9.66
CA CYS A 215 -23.88 -11.52 10.80
C CYS A 215 -24.70 -12.43 11.73
N VAL A 216 -24.20 -12.66 12.93
CA VAL A 216 -24.89 -13.48 13.97
C VAL A 216 -25.91 -12.63 14.73
N ALA A 217 -25.57 -11.37 15.01
CA ALA A 217 -26.45 -10.43 15.65
C ALA A 217 -26.27 -9.05 15.02
N SER A 218 -27.38 -8.47 14.56
CA SER A 218 -27.41 -7.15 13.94
C SER A 218 -27.66 -6.05 14.96
N ASP A 219 -27.08 -4.88 14.73
CA ASP A 219 -27.36 -3.66 15.48
C ASP A 219 -28.59 -2.96 14.89
N ARG A 220 -29.72 -3.09 15.58
CA ARG A 220 -31.00 -2.51 15.15
C ARG A 220 -30.96 -0.99 15.08
N VAL A 221 -30.21 -0.34 15.98
CA VAL A 221 -30.08 1.13 16.03
C VAL A 221 -29.31 1.63 14.80
N TYR A 222 -28.24 0.94 14.45
CA TYR A 222 -27.47 1.25 13.24
C TYR A 222 -28.32 1.04 11.98
N LEU A 223 -29.00 -0.09 11.88
CA LEU A 223 -29.86 -0.39 10.73
C LEU A 223 -31.07 0.55 10.60
N ALA A 224 -31.55 1.16 11.70
CA ALA A 224 -32.62 2.12 11.63
C ALA A 224 -32.28 3.41 10.86
N GLN A 225 -30.98 3.67 10.64
CA GLN A 225 -30.50 4.83 9.88
C GLN A 225 -30.68 4.66 8.36
N PHE A 226 -30.94 3.45 7.88
CA PHE A 226 -31.09 3.14 6.45
C PHE A 226 -32.56 3.01 6.06
N SER A 227 -32.90 3.40 4.84
CA SER A 227 -34.26 3.22 4.31
C SER A 227 -34.59 1.73 4.15
N GLN A 228 -35.89 1.39 4.08
CA GLN A 228 -36.32 0.01 3.88
C GLN A 228 -35.83 -0.55 2.53
N GLN A 229 -35.80 0.32 1.49
CA GLN A 229 -35.31 -0.06 0.17
C GLN A 229 -33.79 -0.35 0.16
N ASP A 230 -32.99 0.36 0.95
CA ASP A 230 -31.56 0.12 1.06
C ASP A 230 -31.28 -1.20 1.78
N LYS A 231 -32.07 -1.53 2.80
CA LYS A 231 -31.95 -2.80 3.55
C LYS A 231 -32.30 -4.04 2.71
N GLU A 232 -33.19 -3.90 1.74
CA GLU A 232 -33.59 -5.01 0.86
C GLU A 232 -32.63 -5.20 -0.31
N LYS A 233 -31.91 -4.16 -0.71
CA LYS A 233 -31.06 -4.16 -1.90
C LYS A 233 -29.57 -4.37 -1.63
N ALA A 234 -29.08 -4.14 -0.44
CA ALA A 234 -27.65 -4.17 -0.13
C ALA A 234 -27.35 -4.96 1.14
N ILE A 235 -26.32 -5.78 1.05
CA ILE A 235 -25.68 -6.36 2.23
C ILE A 235 -24.91 -5.22 2.93
N ILE A 236 -25.31 -4.84 4.15
CA ILE A 236 -24.73 -3.73 4.88
C ILE A 236 -23.89 -4.24 6.03
N PHE A 237 -22.57 -4.00 5.97
CA PHE A 237 -21.71 -4.21 7.11
C PHE A 237 -21.95 -3.13 8.18
N GLN A 238 -21.99 -3.54 9.45
CA GLN A 238 -22.32 -2.67 10.57
C GLN A 238 -21.08 -2.48 11.46
N PRO A 239 -20.36 -1.33 11.39
CA PRO A 239 -19.09 -1.08 12.10
C PRO A 239 -19.32 -0.71 13.57
N THR A 240 -20.15 -1.47 14.29
CA THR A 240 -20.55 -1.18 15.67
C THR A 240 -20.15 -2.28 16.65
N LYS A 241 -20.17 -1.97 17.94
CA LYS A 241 -19.93 -2.96 19.01
C LYS A 241 -21.07 -3.99 19.15
N ASN A 242 -22.28 -3.61 18.75
CA ASN A 242 -23.48 -4.44 18.92
C ASN A 242 -23.67 -5.41 17.77
N ALA A 243 -23.11 -5.14 16.60
CA ALA A 243 -23.13 -6.06 15.48
C ALA A 243 -22.05 -7.13 15.66
N ILE A 244 -22.45 -8.39 15.67
CA ILE A 244 -21.60 -9.54 15.92
C ILE A 244 -21.50 -10.37 14.66
N TYR A 245 -20.29 -10.73 14.32
CA TYR A 245 -19.94 -11.51 13.13
C TYR A 245 -19.19 -12.78 13.52
N GLN A 246 -19.27 -13.78 12.64
CA GLN A 246 -18.57 -15.05 12.76
C GLN A 246 -18.05 -15.47 11.38
N LEU A 247 -16.97 -16.27 11.35
CA LEU A 247 -16.47 -16.88 10.13
C LEU A 247 -17.46 -17.94 9.63
N THR A 248 -17.72 -17.95 8.34
CA THR A 248 -18.46 -19.08 7.69
C THR A 248 -17.55 -20.29 7.52
N GLN A 249 -18.08 -21.41 7.09
CA GLN A 249 -17.24 -22.56 6.71
C GLN A 249 -16.32 -22.21 5.55
N LYS A 250 -16.83 -21.51 4.52
CA LYS A 250 -16.04 -21.01 3.40
C LYS A 250 -14.89 -20.08 3.85
N GLY A 251 -15.17 -19.15 4.79
CA GLY A 251 -14.13 -18.31 5.37
C GLY A 251 -13.04 -19.11 6.09
N LYS A 252 -13.40 -20.16 6.83
CA LYS A 252 -12.44 -21.07 7.46
C LYS A 252 -11.62 -21.84 6.43
N ASP A 253 -12.25 -22.32 5.36
CA ASP A 253 -11.59 -23.07 4.30
C ASP A 253 -10.56 -22.18 3.56
N VAL A 254 -10.91 -20.92 3.27
CA VAL A 254 -9.98 -19.93 2.68
C VAL A 254 -8.73 -19.72 3.55
N VAL A 255 -8.88 -19.69 4.87
CA VAL A 255 -7.76 -19.58 5.81
C VAL A 255 -6.94 -20.88 5.88
N ASN A 256 -7.61 -22.03 5.97
CA ASN A 256 -6.98 -23.34 6.17
C ASN A 256 -6.25 -23.86 4.92
N MET A 257 -6.68 -23.49 3.71
CA MET A 257 -6.00 -23.88 2.46
C MET A 257 -4.51 -23.52 2.45
N THR A 258 -4.11 -22.45 3.14
CA THR A 258 -2.70 -22.05 3.22
C THR A 258 -1.94 -22.95 4.19
N THR A 259 -2.53 -23.37 5.29
CA THR A 259 -1.89 -24.22 6.31
C THR A 259 -1.65 -25.64 5.81
N GLN A 260 -2.56 -26.21 4.99
CA GLN A 260 -2.38 -27.52 4.38
C GLN A 260 -1.29 -27.50 3.29
N ARG A 261 -1.21 -26.43 2.49
CA ARG A 261 -0.21 -26.32 1.43
C ARG A 261 1.22 -26.18 1.96
N THR A 262 1.44 -25.51 3.09
CA THR A 262 2.76 -25.43 3.74
C THR A 262 3.18 -26.76 4.36
N SER A 263 2.25 -27.57 4.88
CA SER A 263 2.57 -28.89 5.47
C SER A 263 2.78 -29.99 4.42
N GLU A 264 2.17 -29.88 3.24
CA GLU A 264 2.36 -30.85 2.14
C GLU A 264 3.65 -30.60 1.34
N SER A 265 4.16 -29.34 1.34
CA SER A 265 5.42 -28.99 0.64
C SER A 265 6.66 -29.57 1.34
N GLU A 266 6.61 -29.87 2.64
CA GLU A 266 7.75 -30.48 3.35
C GLU A 266 7.82 -32.01 3.18
N ASN A 267 6.77 -32.67 2.69
CA ASN A 267 6.70 -34.13 2.62
C ASN A 267 6.63 -34.74 1.19
N SER A 268 6.57 -33.94 0.14
CA SER A 268 6.54 -34.46 -1.22
C SER A 268 7.92 -34.46 -1.87
N GLY A 269 8.67 -35.51 -1.58
CA GLY A 269 9.79 -35.94 -2.41
C GLY A 269 9.31 -36.15 -3.85
N ALA A 270 9.96 -35.45 -4.76
CA ALA A 270 9.68 -35.34 -6.18
C ALA A 270 9.23 -36.63 -6.87
N ALA A 271 7.95 -36.72 -7.20
CA ALA A 271 7.44 -37.56 -8.28
C ALA A 271 7.09 -36.65 -9.47
N THR A 272 8.03 -36.47 -10.37
CA THR A 272 7.85 -35.74 -11.62
C THR A 272 6.84 -36.44 -12.50
N ARG A 273 5.64 -35.88 -12.67
CA ARG A 273 4.72 -36.28 -13.72
C ARG A 273 5.29 -35.80 -15.07
N PRO A 274 5.56 -36.70 -16.05
CA PRO A 274 6.03 -36.28 -17.37
C PRO A 274 4.87 -35.65 -18.14
N GLY A 275 5.02 -34.39 -18.58
CA GLY A 275 4.11 -33.78 -19.54
C GLY A 275 3.59 -32.38 -19.24
N VAL A 276 3.86 -31.78 -18.08
CA VAL A 276 3.51 -30.37 -17.84
C VAL A 276 4.73 -29.51 -18.12
N SER A 277 4.65 -28.69 -19.16
CA SER A 277 5.63 -27.64 -19.42
C SER A 277 5.71 -26.73 -18.18
N ARG A 278 6.84 -26.75 -17.45
CA ARG A 278 7.08 -25.80 -16.36
C ARG A 278 7.13 -24.40 -16.95
N ASP A 279 6.21 -23.53 -16.54
CA ASP A 279 6.30 -22.12 -16.88
C ASP A 279 7.69 -21.58 -16.47
N SER A 280 8.32 -20.82 -17.37
CA SER A 280 9.57 -20.16 -17.02
C SER A 280 9.36 -19.15 -15.88
N ASN A 281 10.40 -18.85 -15.09
CA ASN A 281 10.30 -17.89 -14.01
C ASN A 281 9.81 -16.51 -14.49
N THR A 282 10.14 -16.13 -15.72
CA THR A 282 9.65 -14.91 -16.35
C THR A 282 8.13 -14.94 -16.59
N GLN A 283 7.59 -16.08 -17.04
CA GLN A 283 6.13 -16.23 -17.23
C GLN A 283 5.38 -16.26 -15.90
N LYS A 284 5.96 -16.89 -14.88
CA LYS A 284 5.41 -16.90 -13.51
C LYS A 284 5.37 -15.48 -12.94
N LEU A 285 6.47 -14.74 -13.05
CA LEU A 285 6.56 -13.36 -12.58
C LEU A 285 5.57 -12.45 -13.34
N ASP A 286 5.44 -12.61 -14.66
CA ASP A 286 4.48 -11.85 -15.45
C ASP A 286 3.03 -12.07 -14.96
N LYS A 287 2.65 -13.32 -14.66
CA LYS A 287 1.34 -13.62 -14.06
C LYS A 287 1.16 -12.93 -12.71
N ILE A 288 2.19 -12.94 -11.86
CA ILE A 288 2.17 -12.28 -10.55
C ILE A 288 2.00 -10.77 -10.71
N LEU A 289 2.74 -10.15 -11.62
CA LEU A 289 2.67 -8.70 -11.84
C LEU A 289 1.34 -8.24 -12.46
N ASN A 290 0.60 -9.12 -13.11
CA ASN A 290 -0.71 -8.82 -13.69
C ASN A 290 -1.90 -9.13 -12.76
N ASP A 291 -1.68 -9.77 -11.61
CA ASP A 291 -2.71 -10.11 -10.63
C ASP A 291 -2.47 -9.36 -9.31
N ALA A 292 -3.45 -8.56 -8.86
CA ALA A 292 -3.33 -7.72 -7.66
C ALA A 292 -3.14 -8.55 -6.38
N ALA A 293 -3.81 -9.71 -6.28
CA ALA A 293 -3.69 -10.60 -5.14
C ALA A 293 -2.29 -11.25 -5.07
N LEU A 294 -1.80 -11.71 -6.22
CA LEU A 294 -0.45 -12.29 -6.32
C LEU A 294 0.62 -11.23 -6.06
N ARG A 295 0.44 -9.99 -6.55
CA ARG A 295 1.34 -8.87 -6.22
C ARG A 295 1.39 -8.58 -4.73
N LEU A 296 0.24 -8.63 -4.04
CA LEU A 296 0.19 -8.42 -2.59
C LEU A 296 1.01 -9.48 -1.84
N LEU A 297 0.82 -10.76 -2.16
CA LEU A 297 1.59 -11.88 -1.59
C LEU A 297 3.08 -11.79 -1.95
N PHE A 298 3.39 -11.45 -3.19
CA PHE A 298 4.77 -11.30 -3.65
C PHE A 298 5.48 -10.16 -2.94
N ARG A 299 4.80 -9.05 -2.69
CA ARG A 299 5.33 -7.93 -1.91
C ARG A 299 5.67 -8.35 -0.48
N GLU A 300 4.80 -9.12 0.19
CA GLU A 300 5.09 -9.64 1.53
C GLU A 300 6.33 -10.53 1.54
N ASN A 301 6.45 -11.41 0.56
CA ASN A 301 7.62 -12.27 0.39
C ASN A 301 8.92 -11.49 0.12
N LEU A 302 8.87 -10.47 -0.76
CA LEU A 302 10.02 -9.61 -1.03
C LEU A 302 10.42 -8.77 0.20
N ARG A 303 9.48 -8.43 1.07
CA ARG A 303 9.77 -7.74 2.34
C ARG A 303 10.57 -8.64 3.28
N ASP A 304 10.20 -9.91 3.40
CA ASP A 304 10.91 -10.89 4.23
C ASP A 304 12.35 -11.12 3.74
N THR A 305 12.58 -10.96 2.44
CA THR A 305 13.92 -11.07 1.80
C THR A 305 14.63 -9.72 1.63
N HIS A 306 14.06 -8.62 2.14
CA HIS A 306 14.60 -7.26 2.02
C HIS A 306 14.86 -6.82 0.57
N CYS A 307 13.96 -7.17 -0.36
CA CYS A 307 14.04 -6.86 -1.78
C CYS A 307 12.76 -6.17 -2.31
N GLU A 308 11.94 -5.58 -1.44
CA GLU A 308 10.66 -4.96 -1.78
C GLU A 308 10.82 -3.76 -2.75
N GLU A 309 11.98 -3.10 -2.72
CA GLU A 309 12.31 -1.97 -3.58
C GLU A 309 12.24 -2.32 -5.07
N ASN A 310 12.59 -3.55 -5.45
CA ASN A 310 12.53 -4.00 -6.85
C ASN A 310 11.10 -3.98 -7.40
N LEU A 311 10.14 -4.50 -6.64
CA LEU A 311 8.73 -4.48 -7.03
C LEU A 311 8.18 -3.05 -7.02
N SER A 312 8.55 -2.25 -6.02
CA SER A 312 8.12 -0.85 -5.93
C SER A 312 8.58 -0.04 -7.14
N PHE A 313 9.86 -0.16 -7.51
CA PHE A 313 10.40 0.47 -8.70
C PHE A 313 9.69 0.01 -9.98
N TYR A 314 9.50 -1.31 -10.14
CA TYR A 314 8.84 -1.86 -11.32
C TYR A 314 7.45 -1.26 -11.53
N LEU A 315 6.64 -1.18 -10.47
CA LEU A 315 5.28 -0.65 -10.51
C LEU A 315 5.25 0.88 -10.72
N ASP A 316 6.15 1.63 -10.06
CA ASP A 316 6.24 3.07 -10.22
C ASP A 316 6.67 3.46 -11.65
N VAL A 317 7.59 2.69 -12.26
CA VAL A 317 7.97 2.87 -13.66
C VAL A 317 6.83 2.48 -14.60
N ASP A 318 6.08 1.42 -14.34
CA ASP A 318 4.93 1.02 -15.17
C ASP A 318 3.86 2.13 -15.22
N GLU A 319 3.57 2.77 -14.07
CA GLU A 319 2.66 3.92 -13.99
C GLU A 319 3.22 5.14 -14.74
N PHE A 320 4.51 5.43 -14.55
CA PHE A 320 5.20 6.49 -15.28
C PHE A 320 5.14 6.28 -16.80
N LEU A 321 5.41 5.08 -17.30
CA LEU A 321 5.37 4.75 -18.72
C LEU A 321 3.94 4.92 -19.31
N LYS A 322 2.90 4.59 -18.56
CA LYS A 322 1.51 4.87 -18.93
C LYS A 322 1.24 6.36 -19.06
N SER A 323 1.68 7.14 -18.08
CA SER A 323 1.56 8.61 -18.07
C SER A 323 2.34 9.24 -19.24
N CYS A 324 3.55 8.75 -19.55
CA CYS A 324 4.33 9.19 -20.71
C CYS A 324 3.60 8.98 -22.03
N LYS A 325 3.02 7.80 -22.22
CA LYS A 325 2.25 7.49 -23.45
C LYS A 325 1.10 8.46 -23.64
N ILE A 326 0.40 8.81 -22.57
CA ILE A 326 -0.71 9.79 -22.59
C ILE A 326 -0.18 11.19 -22.92
N ALA A 327 0.86 11.66 -22.20
CA ALA A 327 1.44 12.98 -22.37
C ALA A 327 2.04 13.18 -23.79
N ILE A 328 2.75 12.18 -24.31
CA ILE A 328 3.33 12.21 -25.66
C ILE A 328 2.24 12.20 -26.73
N LYS A 329 1.18 11.39 -26.55
CA LYS A 329 0.04 11.31 -27.49
C LYS A 329 -0.74 12.63 -27.55
N ALA A 330 -0.97 13.27 -26.41
CA ALA A 330 -1.66 14.57 -26.32
C ALA A 330 -0.89 15.69 -27.03
N ASN A 331 0.43 15.58 -27.14
CA ASN A 331 1.32 16.55 -27.78
C ASN A 331 1.75 16.16 -29.21
N SER A 332 1.25 15.04 -29.77
CA SER A 332 1.54 14.67 -31.16
C SER A 332 0.69 15.52 -32.10
N PRO A 333 1.27 16.11 -33.17
CA PRO A 333 0.52 16.89 -34.13
C PRO A 333 -0.46 15.98 -34.89
N SER A 334 -1.75 16.06 -34.54
CA SER A 334 -2.79 15.36 -35.28
C SER A 334 -3.01 16.02 -36.70
N ARG A 335 -3.01 15.19 -37.71
CA ARG A 335 -3.22 15.58 -39.15
C ARG A 335 -4.65 16.01 -39.51
N SER A 336 -5.52 16.28 -38.55
CA SER A 336 -6.88 16.74 -38.79
C SER A 336 -7.09 18.10 -38.14
N GLY A 337 -7.23 19.12 -38.96
CA GLY A 337 -7.56 20.48 -38.53
C GLY A 337 -8.93 20.54 -37.88
N SER A 338 -9.00 21.02 -36.70
CA SER A 338 -9.93 22.03 -36.16
C SER A 338 -9.77 22.16 -34.66
N SER A 339 -9.91 23.40 -34.21
CA SER A 339 -9.98 23.92 -32.85
C SER A 339 -8.65 24.03 -32.04
N LYS A 340 -8.13 25.25 -32.09
CA LYS A 340 -7.24 25.82 -31.06
C LYS A 340 -7.98 25.84 -29.71
N SER A 341 -7.69 24.89 -28.85
CA SER A 341 -8.03 25.03 -27.44
C SER A 341 -6.83 24.60 -26.57
N SER A 342 -6.30 25.57 -25.86
CA SER A 342 -5.39 25.53 -24.72
C SER A 342 -4.11 24.67 -24.84
N SER A 343 -3.07 25.25 -25.43
CA SER A 343 -1.70 24.72 -25.43
C SER A 343 -1.01 24.69 -24.04
N THR A 344 -1.58 25.31 -23.03
CA THR A 344 -1.03 25.36 -21.66
C THR A 344 -1.24 24.05 -20.92
N GLY A 345 -2.41 23.41 -20.99
CA GLY A 345 -2.67 22.16 -20.25
C GLY A 345 -1.87 20.95 -20.74
N SER A 346 -1.44 20.95 -21.98
CA SER A 346 -0.64 19.89 -22.60
C SER A 346 0.84 19.93 -22.14
N LEU A 347 1.41 21.13 -22.00
CA LEU A 347 2.78 21.28 -21.52
C LEU A 347 2.89 21.01 -20.01
N ASP A 348 1.86 21.33 -19.24
CA ASP A 348 1.80 21.05 -17.80
C ASP A 348 1.79 19.55 -17.53
N SER A 349 1.09 18.75 -18.33
CA SER A 349 1.12 17.29 -18.24
C SER A 349 2.51 16.69 -18.50
N VAL A 350 3.28 17.27 -19.44
CA VAL A 350 4.68 16.84 -19.69
C VAL A 350 5.57 17.19 -18.50
N LYS A 351 5.40 18.38 -17.90
CA LYS A 351 6.14 18.80 -16.72
C LYS A 351 5.86 17.91 -15.52
N GLU A 352 4.59 17.56 -15.30
CA GLU A 352 4.17 16.65 -14.24
C GLU A 352 4.76 15.25 -14.43
N THR A 353 4.73 14.73 -15.66
CA THR A 353 5.32 13.43 -15.99
C THR A 353 6.84 13.43 -15.80
N MET A 354 7.53 14.52 -16.16
CA MET A 354 8.97 14.68 -15.87
C MET A 354 9.25 14.76 -14.37
N ALA A 355 8.41 15.44 -13.60
CA ALA A 355 8.55 15.49 -12.13
C ALA A 355 8.40 14.08 -11.51
N SER A 356 7.50 13.25 -12.04
CA SER A 356 7.39 11.84 -11.65
C SER A 356 8.67 11.05 -11.95
N ALA A 357 9.27 11.24 -13.13
CA ALA A 357 10.56 10.63 -13.48
C ALA A 357 11.68 11.02 -12.48
N TYR A 358 11.74 12.28 -12.08
CA TYR A 358 12.68 12.74 -11.04
C TYR A 358 12.42 12.07 -9.69
N GLY A 359 11.15 11.92 -9.30
CA GLY A 359 10.78 11.22 -8.08
C GLY A 359 11.30 9.78 -8.08
N ILE A 360 11.07 9.03 -9.15
CA ILE A 360 11.53 7.63 -9.31
C ILE A 360 13.07 7.57 -9.31
N TYR A 361 13.73 8.45 -10.05
CA TYR A 361 15.20 8.50 -10.07
C TYR A 361 15.77 8.72 -8.67
N ASN A 362 15.28 9.70 -7.94
CA ASN A 362 15.76 10.02 -6.60
C ASN A 362 15.47 8.95 -5.57
N ALA A 363 14.36 8.24 -5.71
CA ALA A 363 13.97 7.17 -4.78
C ALA A 363 14.81 5.91 -4.96
N PHE A 364 15.15 5.55 -6.21
CA PHE A 364 15.68 4.22 -6.52
C PHE A 364 17.02 4.19 -7.22
N LEU A 365 17.42 5.26 -7.91
CA LEU A 365 18.55 5.24 -8.82
C LEU A 365 19.66 6.24 -8.48
N ALA A 366 19.34 7.29 -7.73
CA ALA A 366 20.34 8.25 -7.29
C ALA A 366 21.31 7.60 -6.31
N PRO A 367 22.63 7.94 -6.38
CA PRO A 367 23.60 7.40 -5.44
C PRO A 367 23.23 7.72 -3.99
N GLY A 368 23.19 6.69 -3.13
CA GLY A 368 22.78 6.81 -1.73
C GLY A 368 21.29 7.04 -1.53
N SER A 369 20.45 6.69 -2.52
CA SER A 369 19.00 6.74 -2.37
C SER A 369 18.52 5.74 -1.31
N PRO A 370 17.38 6.00 -0.64
CA PRO A 370 16.88 5.12 0.44
C PRO A 370 16.57 3.69 -0.02
N CYS A 371 16.17 3.53 -1.28
CA CYS A 371 15.81 2.26 -1.90
C CYS A 371 16.71 2.00 -3.12
N GLU A 372 18.03 2.23 -2.99
CA GLU A 372 18.97 2.15 -4.10
C GLU A 372 18.97 0.77 -4.73
N LEU A 373 18.68 0.70 -6.03
CA LEU A 373 18.63 -0.54 -6.79
C LEU A 373 20.00 -0.92 -7.32
N ASN A 374 20.26 -2.21 -7.39
CA ASN A 374 21.45 -2.76 -8.04
C ASN A 374 21.20 -2.95 -9.54
N ILE A 375 21.28 -1.86 -10.31
CA ILE A 375 21.24 -1.88 -11.77
C ILE A 375 22.59 -1.56 -12.37
N ASP A 376 22.74 -1.83 -13.68
CA ASP A 376 23.96 -1.51 -14.42
C ASP A 376 24.37 -0.03 -14.28
N HIS A 377 25.64 0.22 -13.97
CA HIS A 377 26.14 1.57 -13.71
C HIS A 377 26.12 2.48 -14.94
N LEU A 378 26.27 1.90 -16.16
CA LEU A 378 26.22 2.68 -17.40
C LEU A 378 24.79 3.21 -17.62
N LEU A 379 23.80 2.34 -17.43
CA LEU A 379 22.38 2.71 -17.51
C LEU A 379 22.01 3.78 -16.46
N ARG A 380 22.49 3.60 -15.23
CA ARG A 380 22.32 4.61 -14.15
C ARG A 380 22.92 5.95 -14.54
N ASN A 381 24.14 6.00 -15.05
CA ASN A 381 24.81 7.22 -15.45
C ASN A 381 24.14 7.88 -16.67
N GLN A 382 23.64 7.11 -17.61
CA GLN A 382 22.87 7.63 -18.73
C GLN A 382 21.58 8.29 -18.26
N LEU A 383 20.84 7.66 -17.35
CA LEU A 383 19.64 8.25 -16.73
C LEU A 383 20.00 9.54 -16.00
N ALA A 384 21.03 9.55 -15.16
CA ALA A 384 21.48 10.75 -14.45
C ALA A 384 21.80 11.90 -15.41
N THR A 385 22.53 11.62 -16.49
CA THR A 385 22.92 12.62 -17.48
C THR A 385 21.70 13.18 -18.22
N ARG A 386 20.75 12.33 -18.59
CA ARG A 386 19.53 12.77 -19.29
C ARG A 386 18.60 13.55 -18.39
N MET A 387 18.44 13.12 -17.15
CA MET A 387 17.66 13.84 -16.16
C MET A 387 18.22 15.25 -15.90
N THR A 388 19.54 15.38 -15.78
CA THR A 388 20.20 16.68 -15.56
C THR A 388 20.05 17.62 -16.76
N LYS A 389 20.11 17.09 -17.99
CA LYS A 389 19.95 17.89 -19.22
C LYS A 389 18.52 18.37 -19.45
N ALA A 390 17.53 17.64 -18.98
CA ALA A 390 16.12 17.96 -19.14
C ALA A 390 15.69 19.19 -18.29
N VAL A 391 16.49 19.57 -17.28
CA VAL A 391 16.26 20.77 -16.48
C VAL A 391 16.65 21.99 -17.30
N GLY A 392 15.69 22.82 -17.69
CA GLY A 392 15.91 24.15 -18.28
C GLY A 392 15.70 24.29 -19.78
N GLN A 393 15.18 23.31 -20.48
CA GLN A 393 14.88 23.38 -21.92
C GLN A 393 13.40 23.13 -22.22
N ASP A 394 12.55 24.13 -22.04
CA ASP A 394 11.11 24.02 -22.32
C ASP A 394 10.79 23.60 -23.78
N GLY A 395 11.61 23.97 -24.73
CA GLY A 395 11.40 23.64 -26.16
C GLY A 395 11.72 22.19 -26.57
N ALA A 396 12.56 21.49 -25.80
CA ALA A 396 13.00 20.12 -26.08
C ALA A 396 12.43 19.09 -25.06
N MET A 397 11.51 19.51 -24.19
CA MET A 397 11.03 18.70 -23.07
C MET A 397 10.37 17.39 -23.51
N ILE A 398 9.62 17.38 -24.60
CA ILE A 398 8.97 16.19 -25.15
C ILE A 398 10.00 15.17 -25.65
N GLU A 399 11.06 15.65 -26.31
CA GLU A 399 12.12 14.76 -26.80
C GLU A 399 12.95 14.21 -25.62
N SER A 400 13.25 15.05 -24.63
CA SER A 400 13.87 14.61 -23.37
C SER A 400 13.02 13.57 -22.65
N LEU A 401 11.70 13.75 -22.60
CA LEU A 401 10.76 12.77 -22.03
C LEU A 401 10.81 11.43 -22.76
N ARG A 402 10.89 11.45 -24.10
CA ARG A 402 11.01 10.21 -24.90
C ARG A 402 12.30 9.45 -24.62
N GLU A 403 13.42 10.17 -24.52
CA GLU A 403 14.71 9.58 -24.21
C GLU A 403 14.74 8.98 -22.81
N VAL A 404 14.22 9.72 -21.83
CA VAL A 404 14.09 9.26 -20.45
C VAL A 404 13.17 8.03 -20.36
N THR A 405 12.06 8.04 -21.10
CA THR A 405 11.12 6.89 -21.17
C THR A 405 11.84 5.61 -21.59
N LYS A 406 12.65 5.66 -22.66
CA LYS A 406 13.40 4.46 -23.13
C LYS A 406 14.38 3.92 -22.07
N LEU A 407 15.10 4.82 -21.39
CA LEU A 407 16.05 4.41 -20.35
C LEU A 407 15.34 3.80 -19.13
N PHE A 408 14.16 4.29 -18.77
CA PHE A 408 13.34 3.68 -17.72
C PHE A 408 12.77 2.31 -18.14
N GLU A 409 12.37 2.14 -19.41
CA GLU A 409 11.97 0.82 -19.94
C GLU A 409 13.13 -0.19 -19.84
N GLU A 410 14.36 0.21 -20.17
CA GLU A 410 15.54 -0.63 -20.03
C GLU A 410 15.83 -0.98 -18.55
N ALA A 411 15.72 -0.01 -17.65
CA ALA A 411 15.89 -0.22 -16.22
C ALA A 411 14.81 -1.16 -15.65
N GLN A 412 13.56 -0.96 -16.05
CA GLN A 412 12.44 -1.83 -15.67
C GLN A 412 12.65 -3.26 -16.11
N LEU A 413 13.11 -3.46 -17.34
CA LEU A 413 13.42 -4.80 -17.87
C LEU A 413 14.57 -5.46 -17.11
N SER A 414 15.59 -4.68 -16.71
CA SER A 414 16.71 -5.18 -15.90
C SER A 414 16.22 -5.66 -14.53
N VAL A 415 15.40 -4.86 -13.85
CA VAL A 415 14.81 -5.20 -12.54
C VAL A 415 13.84 -6.38 -12.66
N PHE A 416 13.05 -6.47 -13.74
CA PHE A 416 12.20 -7.63 -14.01
C PHE A 416 13.00 -8.93 -14.09
N LYS A 417 14.12 -8.93 -14.83
CA LYS A 417 15.02 -10.10 -14.93
C LYS A 417 15.64 -10.44 -13.57
N LEU A 418 16.00 -9.44 -12.79
CA LEU A 418 16.54 -9.63 -11.44
C LEU A 418 15.50 -10.31 -10.55
N MET A 419 14.27 -9.80 -10.49
CA MET A 419 13.17 -10.42 -9.73
C MET A 419 12.89 -11.85 -10.18
N ALA A 420 12.89 -12.12 -11.48
CA ALA A 420 12.69 -13.47 -12.02
C ALA A 420 13.80 -14.45 -11.64
N SER A 421 15.04 -13.97 -11.46
CA SER A 421 16.19 -14.81 -11.09
C SER A 421 16.27 -15.08 -9.58
N VAL A 422 16.03 -14.07 -8.75
CA VAL A 422 16.12 -14.17 -7.28
C VAL A 422 14.91 -14.93 -6.71
N SER A 423 13.75 -14.77 -7.32
CA SER A 423 12.50 -15.30 -6.80
C SER A 423 12.21 -16.76 -7.19
N SER A 424 13.16 -17.51 -7.74
CA SER A 424 12.90 -18.90 -8.19
C SER A 424 12.32 -19.80 -7.08
N ILE A 425 12.78 -19.65 -5.85
CA ILE A 425 12.30 -20.41 -4.68
C ILE A 425 10.96 -19.85 -4.20
N SER A 426 10.80 -18.52 -4.20
CA SER A 426 9.59 -17.80 -3.72
C SER A 426 8.42 -17.90 -4.69
N LEU A 427 8.69 -17.96 -6.01
CA LEU A 427 7.65 -18.08 -7.04
C LEU A 427 6.94 -19.45 -7.02
N GLU A 428 7.61 -20.50 -6.54
CA GLU A 428 6.98 -21.81 -6.36
C GLU A 428 5.98 -21.82 -5.19
N CYS A 429 6.27 -21.10 -4.11
CA CYS A 429 5.37 -20.99 -2.95
C CYS A 429 4.11 -20.14 -3.20
N ILE A 430 4.15 -19.17 -4.11
CA ILE A 430 3.02 -18.29 -4.39
C ILE A 430 2.01 -18.92 -5.36
N GLN A 431 2.45 -19.85 -6.23
CA GLN A 431 1.60 -20.53 -7.24
C GLN A 431 1.03 -21.87 -6.77
N CYS A 432 1.48 -22.40 -5.65
CA CYS A 432 0.87 -23.55 -4.99
C CYS A 432 -0.18 -23.12 -3.99
#